data_44d883e5c9adeb01410e14f9010002b1
#
_entry.id   44d883e5c9adeb01410e14f9010002b1
#
_cell.length_a   1.000
_cell.length_b   1.000
_cell.length_c   1.000
_cell.angle_alpha   90.00
_cell.angle_beta   90.00
_cell.angle_gamma   90.00
#
_symmetry.space_group_name_H-M   'P 1'
#
loop_
_entity.id
_entity.type
_entity.pdbx_description
1 polymer ?
#
loop_
_entity_poly.entity_id
_entity_poly.type
_entity_poly.pdbx_seq_one_letter_code
_entity_poly.pdbx_strand_id
1 'polypeptide(L)'
;MRHGIQKTVSTEYDGSTLYHFLREGMGLAKKEISRAKFLEDGICVDGERQKVTAQVRKGQQVTVQTEKPDAVSGHLKASNAPLEILYEDMDVVVVNKPSGIPVHPSGRQTFEADTLANRLVHYLREKGEEGVIRIIGRLDKDTSGVVLAAKNRTTAARLEQQRERGRLHKTYLALTDGIPEPEQGTVEKWLVSDPADKTRMQVCPTGDMHGRYAMTCYKTVKKWEIKNTALLELRLKT
;
A
#
# COMPACT_ATOMS: atom_id res chain seq x y z
N MET A 1 9.93 16.30 -20.16
CA MET A 1 9.25 15.23 -20.93
C MET A 1 7.90 14.96 -20.28
N ARG A 2 6.81 14.86 -21.03
CA ARG A 2 5.50 14.53 -20.47
C ARG A 2 5.49 13.03 -20.16
N HIS A 3 5.29 12.64 -18.91
CA HIS A 3 5.18 11.24 -18.53
C HIS A 3 3.78 10.72 -18.88
N GLY A 4 3.71 9.84 -19.86
CA GLY A 4 2.48 9.15 -20.26
C GLY A 4 2.55 7.69 -19.84
N ILE A 5 1.45 7.15 -19.28
CA ILE A 5 1.29 5.72 -19.06
C ILE A 5 0.65 5.16 -20.32
N GLN A 6 1.21 4.07 -20.83
CA GLN A 6 0.75 3.45 -22.08
C GLN A 6 0.41 1.99 -21.85
N LYS A 7 -0.71 1.51 -22.41
CA LYS A 7 -1.09 0.10 -22.36
C LYS A 7 -1.90 -0.30 -23.59
N THR A 8 -1.63 -1.49 -24.11
CA THR A 8 -2.40 -2.09 -25.21
C THR A 8 -3.67 -2.75 -24.67
N VAL A 9 -4.78 -2.56 -25.36
CA VAL A 9 -6.08 -3.16 -25.03
C VAL A 9 -6.02 -4.67 -25.26
N SER A 10 -6.22 -5.44 -24.19
CA SER A 10 -6.29 -6.91 -24.26
C SER A 10 -7.68 -7.38 -24.70
N THR A 11 -7.78 -8.66 -25.04
CA THR A 11 -9.02 -9.29 -25.54
C THR A 11 -10.20 -9.14 -24.58
N GLU A 12 -9.95 -9.15 -23.27
CA GLU A 12 -10.99 -9.01 -22.22
C GLU A 12 -11.69 -7.64 -22.21
N TYR A 13 -11.05 -6.60 -22.78
CA TYR A 13 -11.60 -5.24 -22.88
C TYR A 13 -12.07 -4.88 -24.28
N ASP A 14 -12.07 -5.81 -25.24
CA ASP A 14 -12.55 -5.56 -26.60
C ASP A 14 -14.02 -5.12 -26.58
N GLY A 15 -14.33 -3.97 -27.23
CA GLY A 15 -15.65 -3.37 -27.24
C GLY A 15 -16.10 -2.70 -25.94
N SER A 16 -15.29 -2.71 -24.89
CA SER A 16 -15.59 -1.99 -23.65
C SER A 16 -15.42 -0.46 -23.83
N THR A 17 -15.96 0.32 -22.89
CA THR A 17 -15.69 1.75 -22.88
C THR A 17 -14.25 2.04 -22.47
N LEU A 18 -13.66 3.10 -23.05
CA LEU A 18 -12.34 3.57 -22.64
C LEU A 18 -12.26 3.83 -21.13
N TYR A 19 -13.34 4.35 -20.52
CA TYR A 19 -13.40 4.53 -19.07
C TYR A 19 -13.21 3.21 -18.31
N HIS A 20 -13.88 2.15 -18.73
CA HIS A 20 -13.75 0.84 -18.10
C HIS A 20 -12.33 0.29 -18.23
N PHE A 21 -11.74 0.39 -19.44
CA PHE A 21 -10.35 -0.01 -19.64
C PHE A 21 -9.37 0.82 -18.81
N LEU A 22 -9.56 2.14 -18.70
CA LEU A 22 -8.72 3.00 -17.85
C LEU A 22 -8.80 2.61 -16.38
N ARG A 23 -10.01 2.26 -15.89
CA ARG A 23 -10.24 1.85 -14.50
C ARG A 23 -9.68 0.47 -14.19
N GLU A 24 -10.09 -0.51 -14.94
CA GLU A 24 -9.83 -1.93 -14.63
C GLU A 24 -8.58 -2.45 -15.36
N GLY A 25 -8.42 -2.09 -16.62
CA GLY A 25 -7.28 -2.50 -17.44
C GLY A 25 -5.98 -1.78 -17.08
N MET A 26 -6.04 -0.46 -16.89
CA MET A 26 -4.86 0.36 -16.54
C MET A 26 -4.74 0.64 -15.04
N GLY A 27 -5.78 0.40 -14.24
CA GLY A 27 -5.78 0.60 -12.79
C GLY A 27 -5.76 2.07 -12.36
N LEU A 28 -6.26 2.98 -13.20
CA LEU A 28 -6.26 4.41 -12.90
C LEU A 28 -7.40 4.79 -11.94
N ALA A 29 -7.11 5.67 -10.98
CA ALA A 29 -8.13 6.19 -10.08
C ALA A 29 -9.09 7.15 -10.83
N LYS A 30 -10.35 7.24 -10.39
CA LYS A 30 -11.36 8.16 -10.97
C LYS A 30 -10.85 9.60 -11.05
N LYS A 31 -10.10 10.05 -10.04
CA LYS A 31 -9.54 11.40 -9.96
C LYS A 31 -8.44 11.63 -11.01
N GLU A 32 -7.62 10.62 -11.30
CA GLU A 32 -6.58 10.69 -12.35
C GLU A 32 -7.19 10.78 -13.74
N ILE A 33 -8.18 9.93 -14.03
CA ILE A 33 -8.93 10.00 -15.30
C ILE A 33 -9.61 11.36 -15.45
N SER A 34 -10.22 11.87 -14.36
CA SER A 34 -10.88 13.18 -14.37
C SER A 34 -9.90 14.31 -14.68
N ARG A 35 -8.68 14.28 -14.16
CA ARG A 35 -7.63 15.27 -14.44
C ARG A 35 -7.10 15.14 -15.86
N ALA A 36 -6.79 13.90 -16.29
CA ALA A 36 -6.28 13.66 -17.64
C ALA A 36 -7.22 14.15 -18.73
N LYS A 37 -8.54 14.13 -18.53
CA LYS A 37 -9.53 14.65 -19.48
C LYS A 37 -9.32 16.14 -19.82
N PHE A 38 -8.77 16.93 -18.92
CA PHE A 38 -8.57 18.38 -19.09
C PHE A 38 -7.19 18.73 -19.64
N LEU A 39 -6.29 17.74 -19.78
CA LEU A 39 -4.99 17.97 -20.42
C LEU A 39 -5.14 17.89 -21.95
N GLU A 40 -4.37 18.71 -22.64
CA GLU A 40 -4.16 18.56 -24.08
C GLU A 40 -3.51 17.19 -24.31
N ASP A 41 -4.08 16.36 -25.17
CA ASP A 41 -3.68 14.96 -25.40
C ASP A 41 -3.64 14.08 -24.11
N GLY A 42 -4.46 14.44 -23.13
CA GLY A 42 -4.43 13.78 -21.82
C GLY A 42 -4.87 12.32 -21.84
N ILE A 43 -5.77 11.93 -22.77
CA ILE A 43 -6.20 10.54 -23.00
C ILE A 43 -6.29 10.32 -24.50
N CYS A 44 -5.42 9.47 -25.02
CA CYS A 44 -5.35 9.15 -26.45
C CYS A 44 -5.48 7.65 -26.69
N VAL A 45 -6.07 7.27 -27.82
CA VAL A 45 -6.11 5.92 -28.36
C VAL A 45 -5.46 5.98 -29.75
N ASP A 46 -4.41 5.17 -29.95
CA ASP A 46 -3.59 5.15 -31.16
C ASP A 46 -3.07 6.55 -31.58
N GLY A 47 -2.75 7.38 -30.56
CA GLY A 47 -2.25 8.75 -30.74
C GLY A 47 -3.34 9.82 -30.88
N GLU A 48 -4.60 9.46 -31.07
CA GLU A 48 -5.71 10.40 -31.20
C GLU A 48 -6.45 10.59 -29.87
N ARG A 49 -6.73 11.86 -29.53
CA ARG A 49 -7.49 12.21 -28.33
C ARG A 49 -8.90 11.63 -28.37
N GLN A 50 -9.31 10.91 -27.34
CA GLN A 50 -10.60 10.25 -27.25
C GLN A 50 -11.38 10.63 -25.99
N LYS A 51 -12.72 10.63 -26.12
CA LYS A 51 -13.61 10.73 -24.96
C LYS A 51 -13.62 9.38 -24.22
N VAL A 52 -13.69 9.42 -22.91
CA VAL A 52 -13.71 8.19 -22.07
C VAL A 52 -14.95 7.31 -22.31
N THR A 53 -15.98 7.84 -22.98
CA THR A 53 -17.17 7.10 -23.41
C THR A 53 -16.95 6.35 -24.73
N ALA A 54 -15.85 6.61 -25.46
CA ALA A 54 -15.51 5.87 -26.67
C ALA A 54 -15.29 4.39 -26.37
N GLN A 55 -15.60 3.53 -27.33
CA GLN A 55 -15.27 2.11 -27.25
C GLN A 55 -13.83 1.89 -27.69
N VAL A 56 -13.16 0.97 -27.02
CA VAL A 56 -11.81 0.51 -27.38
C VAL A 56 -11.85 -0.87 -28.01
N ARG A 57 -10.88 -1.16 -28.86
CA ARG A 57 -10.74 -2.45 -29.54
C ARG A 57 -9.43 -3.11 -29.16
N LYS A 58 -9.43 -4.45 -29.16
CA LYS A 58 -8.24 -5.26 -28.97
C LYS A 58 -7.09 -4.76 -29.86
N GLY A 59 -5.91 -4.64 -29.30
CA GLY A 59 -4.68 -4.22 -29.98
C GLY A 59 -4.48 -2.71 -30.05
N GLN A 60 -5.49 -1.90 -29.79
CA GLN A 60 -5.34 -0.44 -29.71
C GLN A 60 -4.43 -0.03 -28.56
N GLN A 61 -3.65 1.01 -28.77
CA GLN A 61 -2.73 1.56 -27.80
C GLN A 61 -3.35 2.76 -27.09
N VAL A 62 -3.59 2.63 -25.79
CA VAL A 62 -4.12 3.71 -24.96
C VAL A 62 -2.99 4.40 -24.21
N THR A 63 -2.89 5.72 -24.40
CA THR A 63 -1.93 6.57 -23.70
C THR A 63 -2.67 7.53 -22.80
N VAL A 64 -2.27 7.64 -21.52
CA VAL A 64 -2.82 8.61 -20.58
C VAL A 64 -1.70 9.50 -20.08
N GLN A 65 -1.83 10.81 -20.31
CA GLN A 65 -0.92 11.78 -19.74
C GLN A 65 -1.27 11.98 -18.26
N THR A 66 -0.30 11.73 -17.39
CA THR A 66 -0.40 12.13 -16.00
C THR A 66 0.22 13.51 -15.83
N GLU A 67 -0.49 14.41 -15.13
CA GLU A 67 0.10 15.69 -14.76
C GLU A 67 1.41 15.46 -14.04
N LYS A 68 2.36 16.42 -14.24
CA LYS A 68 3.67 16.62 -13.60
C LYS A 68 4.09 15.53 -12.62
N PRO A 69 5.36 15.12 -12.61
CA PRO A 69 5.85 14.20 -11.59
C PRO A 69 5.27 14.64 -10.24
N ASP A 70 4.77 13.66 -9.50
CA ASP A 70 4.24 13.91 -8.15
C ASP A 70 5.17 14.91 -7.46
N ALA A 71 4.60 15.97 -6.90
CA ALA A 71 5.41 16.89 -6.10
C ALA A 71 6.25 16.05 -5.15
N VAL A 72 7.56 16.15 -5.26
CA VAL A 72 8.51 15.50 -4.38
C VAL A 72 7.92 15.53 -2.97
N SER A 73 8.11 14.48 -2.17
CA SER A 73 7.74 14.49 -0.75
C SER A 73 8.56 15.57 -0.01
N GLY A 74 8.49 16.79 -0.55
CA GLY A 74 9.33 17.94 -0.18
C GLY A 74 9.15 18.41 1.26
N HIS A 75 8.06 17.99 1.88
CA HIS A 75 7.80 18.21 3.31
C HIS A 75 8.49 17.19 4.22
N LEU A 76 9.01 16.07 3.68
CA LEU A 76 9.73 15.07 4.45
C LEU A 76 11.23 15.38 4.41
N LYS A 77 11.85 15.56 5.57
CA LYS A 77 13.31 15.67 5.71
C LYS A 77 13.91 14.30 5.38
N ALA A 78 14.85 14.25 4.46
CA ALA A 78 15.56 13.02 4.13
C ALA A 78 16.39 12.55 5.34
N SER A 79 16.36 11.25 5.64
CA SER A 79 17.18 10.61 6.67
C SER A 79 18.14 9.63 6.00
N ASN A 80 19.46 9.79 6.25
CA ASN A 80 20.52 8.93 5.73
C ASN A 80 20.76 7.66 6.57
N ALA A 81 19.86 7.36 7.52
CA ALA A 81 19.96 6.14 8.30
C ALA A 81 19.80 4.89 7.40
N PRO A 82 20.45 3.77 7.75
CA PRO A 82 20.46 2.57 6.92
C PRO A 82 19.06 2.05 6.59
N LEU A 83 18.89 1.60 5.35
CA LEU A 83 17.66 0.99 4.85
C LEU A 83 18.00 -0.28 4.08
N GLU A 84 17.47 -1.42 4.53
CA GLU A 84 17.64 -2.70 3.86
C GLU A 84 16.59 -2.85 2.75
N ILE A 85 17.06 -2.87 1.49
CA ILE A 85 16.24 -3.08 0.31
C ILE A 85 16.18 -4.57 0.01
N LEU A 86 14.98 -5.14 0.00
CA LEU A 86 14.73 -6.56 -0.32
C LEU A 86 14.47 -6.77 -1.81
N TYR A 87 13.81 -5.81 -2.45
CA TYR A 87 13.51 -5.82 -3.87
C TYR A 87 13.25 -4.40 -4.36
N GLU A 88 13.59 -4.14 -5.62
CA GLU A 88 13.29 -2.88 -6.27
C GLU A 88 13.17 -3.05 -7.79
N ASP A 89 12.21 -2.33 -8.38
CA ASP A 89 12.07 -2.13 -9.81
C ASP A 89 11.68 -0.68 -10.13
N MET A 90 11.19 -0.42 -11.34
CA MET A 90 10.75 0.92 -11.75
C MET A 90 9.47 1.40 -11.03
N ASP A 91 8.68 0.48 -10.50
CA ASP A 91 7.34 0.73 -9.96
C ASP A 91 7.26 0.61 -8.44
N VAL A 92 8.06 -0.27 -7.84
CA VAL A 92 7.99 -0.58 -6.42
C VAL A 92 9.38 -0.65 -5.77
N VAL A 93 9.40 -0.43 -4.46
CA VAL A 93 10.50 -0.78 -3.59
C VAL A 93 9.96 -1.54 -2.38
N VAL A 94 10.62 -2.65 -2.04
CA VAL A 94 10.30 -3.50 -0.89
C VAL A 94 11.46 -3.44 0.07
N VAL A 95 11.17 -3.13 1.33
CA VAL A 95 12.19 -2.91 2.35
C VAL A 95 11.96 -3.77 3.57
N ASN A 96 13.01 -4.09 4.29
CA ASN A 96 12.94 -4.64 5.63
C ASN A 96 12.96 -3.50 6.65
N LYS A 97 11.80 -3.18 7.21
CA LYS A 97 11.69 -2.14 8.24
C LYS A 97 12.29 -2.67 9.55
N PRO A 98 13.27 -2.02 10.16
CA PRO A 98 13.71 -2.39 11.50
C PRO A 98 12.63 -2.08 12.54
N SER A 99 12.69 -2.76 13.68
CA SER A 99 11.93 -2.38 14.88
C SER A 99 12.40 -1.03 15.41
N GLY A 100 11.57 -0.31 16.13
CA GLY A 100 11.88 0.95 16.79
C GLY A 100 11.65 2.21 15.96
N ILE A 101 11.40 2.10 14.64
CA ILE A 101 11.07 3.27 13.81
C ILE A 101 9.62 3.23 13.31
N PRO A 102 8.90 4.36 13.32
CA PRO A 102 7.57 4.43 12.72
C PRO A 102 7.64 4.45 11.18
N VAL A 103 6.55 4.06 10.54
CA VAL A 103 6.47 4.10 9.07
C VAL A 103 6.36 5.53 8.55
N HIS A 104 5.53 6.35 9.19
CA HIS A 104 5.30 7.76 8.84
C HIS A 104 5.50 8.67 10.04
N PRO A 105 5.86 9.94 9.79
CA PRO A 105 5.81 10.93 10.83
C PRO A 105 4.41 11.06 11.44
N SER A 106 4.30 11.31 12.74
CA SER A 106 3.04 11.56 13.46
C SER A 106 3.10 12.83 14.29
N GLY A 107 2.08 13.73 14.22
CA GLY A 107 1.99 14.96 15.02
C GLY A 107 2.87 16.13 14.53
N ARG A 108 2.95 17.20 15.32
CA ARG A 108 3.63 18.47 14.95
C ARG A 108 5.17 18.44 14.98
N GLN A 109 5.78 17.47 15.65
CA GLN A 109 7.26 17.38 15.83
C GLN A 109 7.95 16.55 14.73
N THR A 110 7.31 16.25 13.65
CA THR A 110 7.54 15.06 12.84
C THR A 110 8.38 15.26 11.60
N PHE A 111 8.67 16.49 11.23
CA PHE A 111 9.49 16.74 10.03
C PHE A 111 10.97 16.35 10.22
N GLU A 112 11.42 16.21 11.46
CA GLU A 112 12.78 15.81 11.82
C GLU A 112 12.90 14.37 12.32
N ALA A 113 11.78 13.66 12.47
CA ALA A 113 11.79 12.29 12.95
C ALA A 113 12.40 11.33 11.92
N ASP A 114 13.20 10.37 12.38
CA ASP A 114 13.68 9.27 11.56
C ASP A 114 12.55 8.24 11.41
N THR A 115 11.90 8.26 10.26
CA THR A 115 10.84 7.29 9.90
C THR A 115 11.21 6.55 8.64
N LEU A 116 10.55 5.43 8.38
CA LEU A 116 10.75 4.69 7.13
C LEU A 116 10.54 5.59 5.90
N ALA A 117 9.53 6.47 5.93
CA ALA A 117 9.27 7.41 4.83
C ALA A 117 10.42 8.40 4.61
N ASN A 118 11.06 8.90 5.69
CA ASN A 118 12.21 9.80 5.58
C ASN A 118 13.44 9.08 4.98
N ARG A 119 13.68 7.82 5.36
CA ARG A 119 14.78 7.00 4.81
C ARG A 119 14.54 6.66 3.34
N LEU A 120 13.32 6.32 2.95
CA LEU A 120 12.96 6.06 1.56
C LEU A 120 13.11 7.30 0.67
N VAL A 121 12.74 8.48 1.17
CA VAL A 121 12.97 9.76 0.45
C VAL A 121 14.46 10.00 0.21
N HIS A 122 15.31 9.76 1.21
CA HIS A 122 16.76 9.87 1.05
C HIS A 122 17.28 8.89 0.01
N TYR A 123 16.92 7.62 0.15
CA TYR A 123 17.34 6.55 -0.75
C TYR A 123 17.04 6.84 -2.23
N LEU A 124 15.83 7.31 -2.55
CA LEU A 124 15.47 7.64 -3.93
C LEU A 124 16.18 8.89 -4.44
N ARG A 125 16.37 9.91 -3.59
CA ARG A 125 17.11 11.11 -3.98
C ARG A 125 18.56 10.82 -4.35
N GLU A 126 19.24 9.94 -3.63
CA GLU A 126 20.58 9.49 -3.97
C GLU A 126 20.67 8.78 -5.32
N LYS A 127 19.57 8.12 -5.73
CA LYS A 127 19.45 7.51 -7.07
C LYS A 127 19.05 8.48 -8.18
N GLY A 128 18.85 9.76 -7.86
CA GLY A 128 18.33 10.75 -8.81
C GLY A 128 16.86 10.56 -9.17
N GLU A 129 16.13 9.76 -8.39
CA GLU A 129 14.70 9.54 -8.57
C GLU A 129 13.89 10.60 -7.82
N GLU A 130 13.27 11.50 -8.57
CA GLU A 130 12.33 12.48 -8.01
C GLU A 130 10.91 11.91 -8.07
N GLY A 131 10.33 11.63 -6.92
CA GLY A 131 8.97 11.11 -6.85
C GLY A 131 8.39 11.13 -5.44
N VAL A 132 7.07 10.92 -5.36
CA VAL A 132 6.38 10.72 -4.08
C VAL A 132 6.26 9.24 -3.81
N ILE A 133 6.98 8.79 -2.80
CA ILE A 133 6.82 7.44 -2.27
C ILE A 133 5.46 7.30 -1.58
N ARG A 134 4.79 6.20 -1.87
CA ARG A 134 3.54 5.79 -1.22
C ARG A 134 3.69 4.42 -0.61
N ILE A 135 3.81 4.40 0.69
CA ILE A 135 3.92 3.15 1.44
C ILE A 135 2.53 2.50 1.48
N ILE A 136 2.46 1.22 1.12
CA ILE A 136 1.24 0.44 1.05
C ILE A 136 0.98 -0.25 2.38
N GLY A 137 0.00 0.27 3.11
CA GLY A 137 -0.26 -0.15 4.47
C GLY A 137 0.79 0.36 5.47
N ARG A 138 0.83 -0.21 6.65
CA ARG A 138 1.78 0.19 7.70
C ARG A 138 2.13 -1.00 8.60
N LEU A 139 3.28 -0.91 9.24
CA LEU A 139 3.67 -1.66 10.42
C LEU A 139 3.77 -0.69 11.60
N ASP A 140 3.53 -1.18 12.78
CA ASP A 140 3.71 -0.38 13.99
C ASP A 140 5.20 -0.12 14.26
N LYS A 141 5.49 0.84 15.13
CA LYS A 141 6.86 1.29 15.42
C LYS A 141 7.78 0.11 15.75
N ASP A 142 7.35 -0.75 16.66
CA ASP A 142 8.17 -1.83 17.19
C ASP A 142 8.03 -3.15 16.40
N THR A 143 7.16 -3.18 15.38
CA THR A 143 7.05 -4.29 14.45
C THR A 143 8.11 -4.15 13.37
N SER A 144 8.93 -5.18 13.18
CA SER A 144 9.88 -5.29 12.05
C SER A 144 9.28 -6.08 10.90
N GLY A 145 9.91 -5.99 9.72
CA GLY A 145 9.61 -6.83 8.57
C GLY A 145 9.29 -6.08 7.29
N VAL A 146 8.67 -6.80 6.36
CA VAL A 146 8.49 -6.38 4.97
C VAL A 146 7.50 -5.22 4.85
N VAL A 147 7.92 -4.15 4.20
CA VAL A 147 7.08 -3.01 3.82
C VAL A 147 7.22 -2.77 2.32
N LEU A 148 6.08 -2.64 1.65
CA LEU A 148 5.98 -2.35 0.23
C LEU A 148 5.68 -0.86 0.03
N ALA A 149 6.42 -0.21 -0.85
CA ALA A 149 6.16 1.16 -1.26
C ALA A 149 6.11 1.28 -2.78
N ALA A 150 5.17 2.07 -3.28
CA ALA A 150 5.06 2.41 -4.68
C ALA A 150 5.85 3.68 -5.00
N LYS A 151 6.58 3.67 -6.11
CA LYS A 151 7.38 4.81 -6.60
C LYS A 151 6.53 5.83 -7.39
N ASN A 152 5.30 5.46 -7.75
CA ASN A 152 4.38 6.33 -8.48
C ASN A 152 2.92 6.11 -8.07
N ARG A 153 2.03 7.05 -8.45
CA ARG A 153 0.59 7.02 -8.09
C ARG A 153 -0.16 5.85 -8.68
N THR A 154 0.16 5.50 -9.90
CA THR A 154 -0.55 4.42 -10.60
C THR A 154 -0.32 3.09 -9.93
N THR A 155 0.92 2.82 -9.61
CA THR A 155 1.31 1.60 -8.89
C THR A 155 0.71 1.59 -7.48
N ALA A 156 0.71 2.73 -6.77
CA ALA A 156 0.05 2.83 -5.47
C ALA A 156 -1.45 2.50 -5.56
N ALA A 157 -2.16 3.06 -6.56
CA ALA A 157 -3.58 2.79 -6.75
C ALA A 157 -3.85 1.31 -7.07
N ARG A 158 -3.00 0.67 -7.90
CA ARG A 158 -3.09 -0.76 -8.22
C ARG A 158 -2.86 -1.65 -6.99
N LEU A 159 -1.86 -1.33 -6.19
CA LEU A 159 -1.55 -2.09 -4.98
C LEU A 159 -2.64 -1.94 -3.92
N GLU A 160 -3.20 -0.73 -3.74
CA GLU A 160 -4.35 -0.52 -2.86
C GLU A 160 -5.59 -1.29 -3.34
N GLN A 161 -5.87 -1.31 -4.64
CA GLN A 161 -6.95 -2.12 -5.20
C GLN A 161 -6.73 -3.62 -4.98
N GLN A 162 -5.49 -4.11 -5.12
CA GLN A 162 -5.15 -5.51 -4.81
C GLN A 162 -5.36 -5.81 -3.33
N ARG A 163 -5.00 -4.89 -2.44
CA ARG A 163 -5.23 -4.99 -1.01
C ARG A 163 -6.72 -5.05 -0.67
N GLU A 164 -7.53 -4.15 -1.24
CA GLU A 164 -8.98 -4.13 -1.06
C GLU A 164 -9.67 -5.40 -1.58
N ARG A 165 -9.16 -5.98 -2.66
CA ARG A 165 -9.64 -7.26 -3.21
C ARG A 165 -9.09 -8.49 -2.48
N GLY A 166 -8.37 -8.32 -1.38
CA GLY A 166 -7.78 -9.41 -0.61
C GLY A 166 -6.72 -10.21 -1.37
N ARG A 167 -6.03 -9.61 -2.35
CA ARG A 167 -4.93 -10.25 -3.09
C ARG A 167 -3.56 -9.98 -2.47
N LEU A 168 -3.45 -8.94 -1.63
CA LEU A 168 -2.29 -8.66 -0.79
C LEU A 168 -2.59 -9.14 0.63
N HIS A 169 -1.86 -10.14 1.07
CA HIS A 169 -2.01 -10.72 2.40
C HIS A 169 -0.84 -10.33 3.29
N LYS A 170 -1.13 -10.12 4.56
CA LYS A 170 -0.12 -9.90 5.59
C LYS A 170 -0.01 -11.16 6.45
N THR A 171 1.20 -11.67 6.55
CA THR A 171 1.56 -12.78 7.44
C THR A 171 2.62 -12.29 8.42
N TYR A 172 2.43 -12.59 9.69
CA TYR A 172 3.35 -12.20 10.75
C TYR A 172 3.86 -13.43 11.48
N LEU A 173 5.03 -13.29 12.07
CA LEU A 173 5.52 -14.20 13.12
C LEU A 173 5.51 -13.45 14.44
N ALA A 174 4.98 -14.08 15.47
CA ALA A 174 4.95 -13.51 16.82
C ALA A 174 5.36 -14.55 17.84
N LEU A 175 6.18 -14.13 18.79
CA LEU A 175 6.41 -14.88 20.01
C LEU A 175 5.30 -14.55 21.02
N THR A 176 4.72 -15.57 21.61
CA THR A 176 3.69 -15.43 22.64
C THR A 176 4.20 -15.92 23.98
N ASP A 177 3.79 -15.24 25.02
CA ASP A 177 3.80 -15.76 26.37
C ASP A 177 2.59 -16.68 26.54
N GLY A 178 2.84 -17.94 26.83
CA GLY A 178 1.85 -19.00 26.75
C GLY A 178 1.83 -19.73 25.41
N ILE A 179 1.44 -21.01 25.46
CA ILE A 179 1.23 -21.89 24.31
C ILE A 179 -0.29 -21.96 24.09
N PRO A 180 -0.81 -21.50 22.94
CA PRO A 180 -2.25 -21.54 22.72
C PRO A 180 -2.75 -22.97 22.50
N GLU A 181 -3.93 -23.25 23.07
CA GLU A 181 -4.74 -24.44 22.81
C GLU A 181 -6.12 -24.00 22.30
N PRO A 182 -6.55 -24.47 21.12
CA PRO A 182 -5.84 -25.37 20.19
C PRO A 182 -4.63 -24.69 19.51
N GLU A 183 -3.73 -25.49 18.91
CA GLU A 183 -2.51 -25.00 18.24
C GLU A 183 -2.79 -24.13 17.01
N GLN A 184 -4.01 -24.14 16.50
CA GLN A 184 -4.47 -23.28 15.41
C GLN A 184 -5.92 -22.87 15.65
N GLY A 185 -6.24 -21.67 15.22
CA GLY A 185 -7.58 -21.14 15.40
C GLY A 185 -7.75 -19.75 14.81
N THR A 186 -8.89 -19.17 15.14
CA THR A 186 -9.26 -17.81 14.72
C THR A 186 -9.67 -17.02 15.96
N VAL A 187 -9.14 -15.82 16.07
CA VAL A 187 -9.57 -14.82 17.05
C VAL A 187 -10.40 -13.77 16.34
N GLU A 188 -11.64 -13.63 16.76
CA GLU A 188 -12.60 -12.68 16.23
C GLU A 188 -13.07 -11.76 17.35
N LYS A 189 -12.92 -10.45 17.19
CA LYS A 189 -13.31 -9.46 18.18
C LYS A 189 -13.77 -8.18 17.50
N TRP A 190 -14.63 -7.44 18.18
CA TRP A 190 -14.92 -6.06 17.86
C TRP A 190 -14.01 -5.17 18.71
N LEU A 191 -13.36 -4.21 18.07
CA LEU A 191 -12.36 -3.34 18.68
C LEU A 191 -12.77 -1.89 18.54
N VAL A 192 -12.63 -1.11 19.60
CA VAL A 192 -12.85 0.34 19.63
C VAL A 192 -11.63 1.03 20.22
N SER A 193 -11.39 2.28 19.85
CA SER A 193 -10.32 3.06 20.48
C SER A 193 -10.64 3.28 21.96
N ASP A 194 -9.64 3.09 22.82
CA ASP A 194 -9.76 3.36 24.24
C ASP A 194 -10.02 4.88 24.44
N PRO A 195 -11.10 5.28 25.14
CA PRO A 195 -11.38 6.68 25.39
C PRO A 195 -10.29 7.41 26.21
N ALA A 196 -9.61 6.66 27.09
CA ALA A 196 -8.54 7.19 27.95
C ALA A 196 -7.19 7.28 27.23
N ASP A 197 -6.93 6.36 26.31
CA ASP A 197 -5.68 6.32 25.53
C ASP A 197 -5.97 5.95 24.06
N LYS A 198 -6.09 6.96 23.21
CA LYS A 198 -6.37 6.78 21.77
C LYS A 198 -5.32 5.97 21.01
N THR A 199 -4.19 5.65 21.62
CA THR A 199 -3.16 4.78 21.03
C THR A 199 -3.47 3.31 21.23
N ARG A 200 -4.43 2.99 22.10
CA ARG A 200 -4.87 1.63 22.44
C ARG A 200 -6.22 1.30 21.82
N MET A 201 -6.40 0.03 21.55
CA MET A 201 -7.69 -0.54 21.18
C MET A 201 -8.16 -1.46 22.33
N GLN A 202 -9.46 -1.42 22.61
CA GLN A 202 -10.10 -2.32 23.58
C GLN A 202 -11.20 -3.13 22.89
N VAL A 203 -11.50 -4.29 23.45
CA VAL A 203 -12.58 -5.14 22.97
C VAL A 203 -13.91 -4.50 23.39
N CYS A 204 -14.85 -4.41 22.45
CA CYS A 204 -16.21 -3.94 22.69
C CYS A 204 -17.25 -5.02 22.32
N PRO A 205 -18.52 -4.86 22.72
CA PRO A 205 -19.60 -5.77 22.33
C PRO A 205 -19.76 -5.91 20.82
N THR A 206 -20.23 -7.07 20.38
CA THR A 206 -20.53 -7.32 18.97
C THR A 206 -21.60 -6.36 18.48
N GLY A 207 -21.33 -5.70 17.33
CA GLY A 207 -22.27 -4.75 16.73
C GLY A 207 -22.24 -3.34 17.33
N ASP A 208 -21.26 -3.02 18.18
CA ASP A 208 -21.03 -1.64 18.62
C ASP A 208 -20.87 -0.72 17.41
N MET A 209 -21.61 0.39 17.37
CA MET A 209 -21.63 1.36 16.26
C MET A 209 -20.25 1.99 15.98
N HIS A 210 -19.38 2.05 16.98
CA HIS A 210 -18.03 2.58 16.89
C HIS A 210 -16.97 1.48 16.77
N GLY A 211 -17.37 0.22 16.97
CA GLY A 211 -16.50 -0.95 16.90
C GLY A 211 -16.13 -1.30 15.46
N ARG A 212 -14.92 -1.80 15.30
CA ARG A 212 -14.45 -2.39 14.05
C ARG A 212 -14.22 -3.87 14.24
N TYR A 213 -14.79 -4.67 13.36
CA TYR A 213 -14.55 -6.10 13.36
C TYR A 213 -13.09 -6.42 13.02
N ALA A 214 -12.47 -7.27 13.81
CA ALA A 214 -11.11 -7.74 13.62
C ALA A 214 -11.06 -9.27 13.67
N MET A 215 -10.41 -9.87 12.68
CA MET A 215 -10.26 -11.31 12.54
C MET A 215 -8.81 -11.65 12.23
N THR A 216 -8.22 -12.52 13.07
CA THR A 216 -6.86 -13.03 12.91
C THR A 216 -6.85 -14.55 13.02
N CYS A 217 -6.37 -15.22 11.98
CA CYS A 217 -6.07 -16.65 12.06
C CYS A 217 -4.66 -16.84 12.61
N TYR A 218 -4.47 -17.84 13.46
CA TYR A 218 -3.16 -18.21 13.98
C TYR A 218 -2.87 -19.69 13.81
N LYS A 219 -1.58 -20.02 13.73
CA LYS A 219 -1.05 -21.37 13.73
C LYS A 219 0.26 -21.40 14.50
N THR A 220 0.40 -22.34 15.43
CA THR A 220 1.65 -22.58 16.15
C THR A 220 2.68 -23.21 15.22
N VAL A 221 3.81 -22.55 15.05
CA VAL A 221 4.94 -23.00 14.22
C VAL A 221 5.95 -23.76 15.07
N LYS A 222 6.19 -23.28 16.31
CA LYS A 222 7.14 -23.86 17.24
C LYS A 222 6.73 -23.62 18.68
N LYS A 223 7.02 -24.54 19.57
CA LYS A 223 6.77 -24.47 21.01
C LYS A 223 8.06 -24.62 21.78
N TRP A 224 8.13 -23.95 22.94
CA TRP A 224 9.17 -24.12 23.95
C TRP A 224 8.47 -24.33 25.31
N GLU A 225 8.14 -25.57 25.61
CA GLU A 225 7.32 -25.95 26.78
C GLU A 225 7.93 -25.50 28.10
N ILE A 226 9.26 -25.68 28.28
CA ILE A 226 9.97 -25.25 29.49
C ILE A 226 9.81 -23.75 29.78
N LYS A 227 9.72 -22.94 28.71
CA LYS A 227 9.57 -21.49 28.79
C LYS A 227 8.11 -21.04 28.68
N ASN A 228 7.18 -21.97 28.47
CA ASN A 228 5.78 -21.71 28.17
C ASN A 228 5.60 -20.61 27.07
N THR A 229 6.30 -20.78 25.96
CA THR A 229 6.38 -19.78 24.88
C THR A 229 6.11 -20.47 23.54
N ALA A 230 5.43 -19.80 22.62
CA ALA A 230 5.22 -20.31 21.28
C ALA A 230 5.58 -19.26 20.20
N LEU A 231 6.01 -19.74 19.03
CA LEU A 231 6.11 -18.97 17.80
C LEU A 231 4.85 -19.23 16.98
N LEU A 232 4.11 -18.19 16.70
CA LEU A 232 2.87 -18.25 15.92
C LEU A 232 3.06 -17.61 14.55
N GLU A 233 2.50 -18.23 13.52
CA GLU A 233 2.17 -17.58 12.27
C GLU A 233 0.77 -16.96 12.41
N LEU A 234 0.67 -15.67 12.10
CA LEU A 234 -0.57 -14.91 12.19
C LEU A 234 -0.95 -14.39 10.80
N ARG A 235 -2.22 -14.57 10.41
CA ARG A 235 -2.78 -14.04 9.17
C ARG A 235 -3.96 -13.13 9.48
N LEU A 236 -3.76 -11.84 9.22
CA LEU A 236 -4.82 -10.85 9.38
C LEU A 236 -5.81 -10.96 8.22
N LYS A 237 -7.09 -11.05 8.53
CA LYS A 237 -8.20 -11.17 7.57
C LYS A 237 -8.93 -9.84 7.36
N THR A 238 -8.81 -8.92 8.32
CA THR A 238 -9.41 -7.57 8.28
C THR A 238 -8.36 -6.51 8.55
#